data_bd5de4a48e9aef5ffc6bd7e907669a95
#
_entry.id   bd5de4a48e9aef5ffc6bd7e907669a95
#
_cell.length_a   1.000
_cell.length_b   1.000
_cell.length_c   1.000
_cell.angle_alpha   90.00
_cell.angle_beta   90.00
_cell.angle_gamma   90.00
#
_symmetry.space_group_name_H-M   'P 1'
#
loop_
_entity.id
_entity.type
_entity.pdbx_description
1 polymer ?
#
loop_
_entity_poly.entity_id
_entity_poly.type
_entity_poly.pdbx_seq_one_letter_code
_entity_poly.pdbx_strand_id
1 'polypeptide(L)'
;MLKVKKETASMYTRDGIRLDADIYRPDSSEKFPVLLMRQPYGRAIASTVVYAHPSWYAAQGYIVIIQDVRGRGTSEGEFDLFAHEIDDGFDTIKWASQLTGTTGKVGMYGFSYQGMTQLYAAATHPSALKTLCPSMIAYDLYSDWAYENGAFCWQANLGWAIQLAAETARLRGDKIAFQKLYIASRNLPLCDRVPANPDLLKELAPDSFYHAWLNHPYPDEYWEKLSPKNIMKNVDLPMLHIGGWFDPYLRGTLNLYKAMVACSQFPQYLIIGPWGHLPWGRKVGAVDYGQEAVSPIDQLQVAWFNKFLKGIDAKLLDTPPICLFEMGSNQWRYFDEYPSHNWKSYYLTSNCLASIQDNDGKLVESVDRDRLFYEDILVHDPWRPVPALGGHATIPAGSFERSSLDCRSDILTYTSAPLEEDLTLTGEVAVEIYCQADAPSFDLCAVLSQVYPDGRVYNFTQGYIRVDSDELPVKIPLQATCIKIAQGNCLRLSLSAACFPAYPVNPGTGKLPHEAQLIEAKIITLKVSFGGDRASQILLPVMP
;
A
#
# COMPACT_ATOMS: atom_id res chain seq x y z
N MET A 1 -23.21 15.88 -21.95
CA MET A 1 -22.80 14.46 -21.74
C MET A 1 -23.56 13.59 -22.76
N LEU A 2 -22.85 12.64 -23.36
CA LEU A 2 -23.45 11.74 -24.35
C LEU A 2 -24.37 10.71 -23.66
N LYS A 3 -25.44 10.28 -24.34
CA LYS A 3 -26.23 9.13 -23.90
C LYS A 3 -25.40 7.85 -24.03
N VAL A 4 -25.52 6.92 -23.08
CA VAL A 4 -24.70 5.72 -22.99
C VAL A 4 -25.57 4.46 -23.12
N LYS A 5 -25.07 3.49 -23.86
CA LYS A 5 -25.60 2.13 -23.93
C LYS A 5 -24.65 1.17 -23.24
N LYS A 6 -25.20 0.13 -22.60
CA LYS A 6 -24.44 -0.99 -22.03
C LYS A 6 -24.75 -2.26 -22.81
N GLU A 7 -23.71 -3.02 -23.11
CA GLU A 7 -23.78 -4.38 -23.65
C GLU A 7 -22.78 -5.29 -22.96
N THR A 8 -22.99 -6.59 -23.03
CA THR A 8 -22.02 -7.60 -22.58
C THR A 8 -21.42 -8.28 -23.79
N ALA A 9 -20.12 -8.49 -23.80
CA ALA A 9 -19.41 -9.16 -24.89
C ALA A 9 -18.39 -10.15 -24.33
N SER A 10 -18.05 -11.14 -25.13
CA SER A 10 -17.01 -12.12 -24.83
C SER A 10 -15.88 -11.99 -25.85
N MET A 11 -14.66 -12.24 -25.40
CA MET A 11 -13.51 -12.45 -26.27
C MET A 11 -12.85 -13.79 -25.94
N TYR A 12 -12.04 -14.29 -26.86
CA TYR A 12 -11.25 -15.49 -26.65
C TYR A 12 -9.76 -15.15 -26.65
N THR A 13 -9.06 -15.64 -25.65
CA THR A 13 -7.60 -15.56 -25.54
C THR A 13 -6.94 -16.46 -26.59
N ARG A 14 -5.63 -16.30 -26.80
CA ARG A 14 -4.83 -17.11 -27.75
C ARG A 14 -4.88 -18.62 -27.50
N ASP A 15 -5.12 -19.01 -26.24
CA ASP A 15 -5.28 -20.41 -25.81
C ASP A 15 -6.75 -20.85 -25.73
N GLY A 16 -7.67 -20.02 -26.24
CA GLY A 16 -9.08 -20.36 -26.42
C GLY A 16 -9.97 -20.18 -25.19
N ILE A 17 -9.50 -19.55 -24.13
CA ILE A 17 -10.30 -19.25 -22.93
C ILE A 17 -11.18 -18.04 -23.18
N ARG A 18 -12.48 -18.15 -22.86
CA ARG A 18 -13.44 -17.05 -22.96
C ARG A 18 -13.33 -16.10 -21.78
N LEU A 19 -13.15 -14.82 -22.07
CA LEU A 19 -13.21 -13.74 -21.09
C LEU A 19 -14.40 -12.82 -21.38
N ASP A 20 -15.19 -12.52 -20.36
CA ASP A 20 -16.41 -11.73 -20.46
C ASP A 20 -16.21 -10.31 -19.96
N ALA A 21 -16.82 -9.35 -20.66
CA ALA A 21 -16.73 -7.93 -20.37
C ALA A 21 -18.07 -7.21 -20.51
N ASP A 22 -18.29 -6.19 -19.68
CA ASP A 22 -19.32 -5.19 -19.89
C ASP A 22 -18.72 -4.00 -20.64
N ILE A 23 -19.40 -3.57 -21.70
CA ILE A 23 -19.00 -2.45 -22.55
C ILE A 23 -20.02 -1.33 -22.41
N TYR A 24 -19.54 -0.17 -21.97
CA TYR A 24 -20.34 1.06 -21.92
C TYR A 24 -19.87 1.96 -23.06
N ARG A 25 -20.76 2.30 -23.98
CA ARG A 25 -20.41 3.12 -25.13
C ARG A 25 -21.37 4.29 -25.35
N PRO A 26 -20.90 5.43 -25.87
CA PRO A 26 -21.76 6.51 -26.30
C PRO A 26 -22.73 6.03 -27.40
N ASP A 27 -23.98 6.46 -27.29
CA ASP A 27 -25.00 6.24 -28.34
C ASP A 27 -24.79 7.25 -29.48
N SER A 28 -23.78 7.03 -30.28
CA SER A 28 -23.35 7.90 -31.38
C SER A 28 -22.71 7.08 -32.50
N SER A 29 -22.70 7.63 -33.71
CA SER A 29 -22.00 7.05 -34.86
C SER A 29 -20.52 7.43 -34.93
N GLU A 30 -20.05 8.28 -34.05
CA GLU A 30 -18.65 8.67 -33.98
C GLU A 30 -17.77 7.55 -33.42
N LYS A 31 -16.46 7.67 -33.66
CA LYS A 31 -15.46 6.75 -33.10
C LYS A 31 -14.87 7.30 -31.83
N PHE A 32 -14.72 6.44 -30.82
CA PHE A 32 -14.20 6.80 -29.50
C PHE A 32 -12.99 5.93 -29.10
N PRO A 33 -12.01 6.46 -28.36
CA PRO A 33 -10.97 5.64 -27.76
C PRO A 33 -11.53 4.77 -26.64
N VAL A 34 -10.79 3.71 -26.29
CA VAL A 34 -11.17 2.73 -25.28
C VAL A 34 -10.49 3.04 -23.96
N LEU A 35 -11.25 2.94 -22.87
CA LEU A 35 -10.75 2.81 -21.50
C LEU A 35 -11.01 1.39 -21.02
N LEU A 36 -9.95 0.69 -20.60
CA LEU A 36 -10.01 -0.71 -20.17
C LEU A 36 -9.66 -0.84 -18.68
N MET A 37 -10.50 -1.58 -17.96
CA MET A 37 -10.24 -2.06 -16.61
C MET A 37 -10.43 -3.57 -16.58
N ARG A 38 -9.42 -4.31 -16.06
CA ARG A 38 -9.47 -5.77 -15.84
C ARG A 38 -9.39 -6.07 -14.35
N GLN A 39 -10.19 -6.99 -13.83
CA GLN A 39 -10.34 -7.17 -12.39
C GLN A 39 -10.91 -8.55 -12.00
N PRO A 40 -10.60 -9.08 -10.78
CA PRO A 40 -11.01 -10.41 -10.34
C PRO A 40 -12.28 -10.44 -9.47
N TYR A 41 -12.94 -9.30 -9.20
CA TYR A 41 -13.95 -9.18 -8.15
C TYR A 41 -15.40 -9.19 -8.67
N GLY A 42 -15.60 -9.41 -9.97
CA GLY A 42 -16.90 -9.31 -10.62
C GLY A 42 -17.16 -7.90 -11.19
N ARG A 43 -17.21 -7.81 -12.53
CA ARG A 43 -17.29 -6.55 -13.29
C ARG A 43 -18.49 -5.65 -12.95
N ALA A 44 -19.53 -6.20 -12.34
CA ALA A 44 -20.73 -5.43 -11.99
C ALA A 44 -20.56 -4.53 -10.76
N ILE A 45 -19.58 -4.80 -9.88
CA ILE A 45 -19.47 -4.16 -8.57
C ILE A 45 -18.14 -3.40 -8.41
N ALA A 46 -17.03 -4.06 -8.68
CA ALA A 46 -15.72 -3.56 -8.25
C ALA A 46 -15.20 -2.34 -9.03
N SER A 47 -15.78 -2.01 -10.18
CA SER A 47 -15.40 -0.84 -10.97
C SER A 47 -15.83 0.50 -10.35
N THR A 48 -16.67 0.49 -9.32
CA THR A 48 -17.24 1.70 -8.70
C THR A 48 -16.82 1.92 -7.25
N VAL A 49 -15.84 1.17 -6.75
CA VAL A 49 -15.44 1.24 -5.33
C VAL A 49 -14.79 2.59 -5.00
N VAL A 50 -13.92 3.09 -5.89
CA VAL A 50 -13.21 4.38 -5.73
C VAL A 50 -13.39 5.32 -6.92
N TYR A 51 -13.93 4.83 -8.04
CA TYR A 51 -14.12 5.58 -9.27
C TYR A 51 -15.59 5.85 -9.55
N ALA A 52 -15.86 6.85 -10.37
CA ALA A 52 -17.18 7.06 -10.94
C ALA A 52 -17.63 5.84 -11.76
N HIS A 53 -18.95 5.67 -11.88
CA HIS A 53 -19.51 4.56 -12.67
C HIS A 53 -19.00 4.58 -14.11
N PRO A 54 -18.72 3.43 -14.76
CA PRO A 54 -18.19 3.37 -16.14
C PRO A 54 -19.00 4.16 -17.16
N SER A 55 -20.33 4.28 -16.98
CA SER A 55 -21.17 5.13 -17.82
C SER A 55 -20.83 6.62 -17.73
N TRP A 56 -20.27 7.10 -16.60
CA TRP A 56 -19.84 8.48 -16.47
C TRP A 56 -18.65 8.77 -17.39
N TYR A 57 -17.65 7.87 -17.41
CA TYR A 57 -16.52 7.97 -18.35
C TYR A 57 -16.98 7.83 -19.79
N ALA A 58 -17.91 6.89 -20.08
CA ALA A 58 -18.45 6.72 -21.41
C ALA A 58 -19.20 7.99 -21.90
N ALA A 59 -19.93 8.67 -21.02
CA ALA A 59 -20.59 9.94 -21.33
C ALA A 59 -19.61 11.08 -21.67
N GLN A 60 -18.33 10.95 -21.31
CA GLN A 60 -17.23 11.86 -21.70
C GLN A 60 -16.64 11.52 -23.09
N GLY A 61 -17.20 10.55 -23.82
CA GLY A 61 -16.75 10.16 -25.15
C GLY A 61 -15.66 9.10 -25.14
N TYR A 62 -15.88 8.01 -24.42
CA TYR A 62 -15.04 6.81 -24.39
C TYR A 62 -15.89 5.55 -24.54
N ILE A 63 -15.32 4.50 -25.12
CA ILE A 63 -15.82 3.14 -24.96
C ILE A 63 -15.15 2.60 -23.70
N VAL A 64 -15.92 2.29 -22.65
CA VAL A 64 -15.38 1.80 -21.38
C VAL A 64 -15.64 0.31 -21.26
N ILE A 65 -14.60 -0.47 -21.04
CA ILE A 65 -14.64 -1.92 -20.94
C ILE A 65 -14.23 -2.31 -19.51
N ILE A 66 -15.13 -3.03 -18.85
CA ILE A 66 -14.85 -3.67 -17.56
C ILE A 66 -14.86 -5.17 -17.78
N GLN A 67 -13.68 -5.81 -17.65
CA GLN A 67 -13.52 -7.23 -17.94
C GLN A 67 -13.23 -8.02 -16.66
N ASP A 68 -13.92 -9.15 -16.50
CA ASP A 68 -13.54 -10.17 -15.53
C ASP A 68 -12.30 -10.92 -16.03
N VAL A 69 -11.25 -11.03 -15.20
CA VAL A 69 -10.06 -11.81 -15.54
C VAL A 69 -10.37 -13.31 -15.57
N ARG A 70 -9.47 -14.10 -16.10
CA ARG A 70 -9.58 -15.57 -16.23
C ARG A 70 -10.01 -16.21 -14.89
N GLY A 71 -11.01 -17.11 -14.93
CA GLY A 71 -11.54 -17.82 -13.77
C GLY A 71 -12.31 -16.95 -12.77
N ARG A 72 -12.74 -15.74 -13.18
CA ARG A 72 -13.49 -14.81 -12.32
C ARG A 72 -14.77 -14.31 -12.99
N GLY A 73 -15.75 -13.93 -12.17
CA GLY A 73 -17.05 -13.47 -12.63
C GLY A 73 -17.75 -14.52 -13.48
N THR A 74 -17.89 -14.27 -14.79
CA THR A 74 -18.41 -15.23 -15.76
C THR A 74 -17.36 -15.65 -16.79
N SER A 75 -16.12 -15.17 -16.69
CA SER A 75 -15.00 -15.62 -17.52
C SER A 75 -14.61 -17.05 -17.19
N GLU A 76 -14.21 -17.80 -18.23
CA GLU A 76 -13.79 -19.20 -18.13
C GLU A 76 -12.34 -19.34 -17.63
N GLY A 77 -11.91 -20.58 -17.44
CA GLY A 77 -10.57 -20.96 -17.00
C GLY A 77 -10.42 -20.99 -15.50
N GLU A 78 -9.20 -21.21 -15.05
CA GLU A 78 -8.83 -21.23 -13.62
C GLU A 78 -8.13 -19.92 -13.25
N PHE A 79 -8.49 -19.40 -12.07
CA PHE A 79 -7.84 -18.21 -11.52
C PHE A 79 -6.52 -18.60 -10.86
N ASP A 80 -5.44 -18.04 -11.36
CA ASP A 80 -4.13 -18.08 -10.72
C ASP A 80 -3.59 -16.64 -10.62
N LEU A 81 -3.18 -16.24 -9.41
CA LEU A 81 -2.88 -14.85 -9.10
C LEU A 81 -1.76 -14.30 -10.01
N PHE A 82 -2.11 -13.31 -10.84
CA PHE A 82 -1.24 -12.63 -11.81
C PHE A 82 -0.64 -13.50 -12.93
N ALA A 83 -0.74 -14.83 -12.87
CA ALA A 83 -0.03 -15.73 -13.77
C ALA A 83 -0.38 -15.55 -15.26
N HIS A 84 -1.61 -15.15 -15.55
CA HIS A 84 -2.12 -15.02 -16.93
C HIS A 84 -2.24 -13.56 -17.41
N GLU A 85 -1.93 -12.58 -16.57
CA GLU A 85 -2.27 -11.18 -16.84
C GLU A 85 -1.47 -10.56 -17.99
N ILE A 86 -0.28 -11.08 -18.30
CA ILE A 86 0.55 -10.62 -19.43
C ILE A 86 -0.13 -10.96 -20.76
N ASP A 87 -0.42 -12.23 -20.98
CA ASP A 87 -0.97 -12.73 -22.24
C ASP A 87 -2.44 -12.36 -22.43
N ASP A 88 -3.26 -12.57 -21.40
CA ASP A 88 -4.66 -12.20 -21.42
C ASP A 88 -4.84 -10.68 -21.57
N GLY A 89 -3.95 -9.89 -20.96
CA GLY A 89 -3.93 -8.44 -21.09
C GLY A 89 -3.63 -7.98 -22.51
N PHE A 90 -2.63 -8.59 -23.16
CA PHE A 90 -2.31 -8.32 -24.56
C PHE A 90 -3.49 -8.65 -25.49
N ASP A 91 -4.05 -9.86 -25.35
CA ASP A 91 -5.15 -10.31 -26.19
C ASP A 91 -6.40 -9.43 -25.99
N THR A 92 -6.66 -9.01 -24.76
CA THR A 92 -7.77 -8.08 -24.46
C THR A 92 -7.55 -6.71 -25.09
N ILE A 93 -6.36 -6.12 -25.01
CA ILE A 93 -6.06 -4.83 -25.63
C ILE A 93 -6.20 -4.91 -27.15
N LYS A 94 -5.71 -5.99 -27.76
CA LYS A 94 -5.87 -6.24 -29.21
C LYS A 94 -7.34 -6.32 -29.59
N TRP A 95 -8.15 -7.11 -28.89
CA TRP A 95 -9.58 -7.22 -29.11
C TRP A 95 -10.29 -5.88 -28.92
N ALA A 96 -10.02 -5.18 -27.82
CA ALA A 96 -10.64 -3.90 -27.50
C ALA A 96 -10.36 -2.83 -28.57
N SER A 97 -9.15 -2.82 -29.14
CA SER A 97 -8.76 -1.89 -30.20
C SER A 97 -9.47 -2.13 -31.55
N GLN A 98 -10.08 -3.29 -31.74
CA GLN A 98 -10.76 -3.71 -32.98
C GLN A 98 -12.29 -3.65 -32.90
N LEU A 99 -12.84 -3.24 -31.74
CA LEU A 99 -14.29 -3.12 -31.58
C LEU A 99 -14.88 -2.08 -32.55
N THR A 100 -16.09 -2.35 -33.02
CA THR A 100 -16.83 -1.39 -33.86
C THR A 100 -16.98 -0.05 -33.13
N GLY A 101 -16.72 1.06 -33.83
CA GLY A 101 -16.83 2.40 -33.27
C GLY A 101 -15.61 2.86 -32.42
N THR A 102 -14.50 2.08 -32.38
CA THR A 102 -13.25 2.51 -31.72
C THR A 102 -12.34 3.30 -32.66
N THR A 103 -11.53 4.19 -32.08
CA THR A 103 -10.38 4.83 -32.77
C THR A 103 -9.17 3.91 -32.84
N GLY A 104 -9.19 2.72 -32.24
CA GLY A 104 -8.06 1.81 -32.11
C GLY A 104 -7.09 2.15 -30.97
N LYS A 105 -7.28 3.26 -30.25
CA LYS A 105 -6.44 3.65 -29.10
C LYS A 105 -7.05 3.16 -27.80
N VAL A 106 -6.21 2.58 -26.93
CA VAL A 106 -6.59 2.04 -25.61
C VAL A 106 -5.80 2.74 -24.52
N GLY A 107 -6.48 3.17 -23.46
CA GLY A 107 -5.90 3.55 -22.18
C GLY A 107 -6.40 2.60 -21.09
N MET A 108 -5.61 2.39 -20.04
CA MET A 108 -6.03 1.56 -18.91
C MET A 108 -6.06 2.38 -17.62
N TYR A 109 -6.98 2.00 -16.73
CA TYR A 109 -7.13 2.58 -15.39
C TYR A 109 -7.56 1.52 -14.39
N GLY A 110 -7.39 1.79 -13.11
CA GLY A 110 -7.75 0.88 -12.03
C GLY A 110 -6.73 0.94 -10.89
N PHE A 111 -7.14 0.46 -9.72
CA PHE A 111 -6.32 0.44 -8.52
C PHE A 111 -6.10 -0.98 -8.02
N SER A 112 -5.05 -1.20 -7.19
CA SER A 112 -4.79 -2.51 -6.60
C SER A 112 -4.56 -3.57 -7.69
N TYR A 113 -5.23 -4.70 -7.66
CA TYR A 113 -5.19 -5.70 -8.72
C TYR A 113 -5.46 -5.11 -10.11
N GLN A 114 -6.46 -4.22 -10.22
CA GLN A 114 -6.79 -3.52 -11.48
C GLN A 114 -5.64 -2.62 -11.94
N GLY A 115 -4.85 -2.09 -11.02
CA GLY A 115 -3.62 -1.36 -11.31
C GLY A 115 -2.52 -2.30 -11.80
N MET A 116 -2.36 -3.45 -11.16
CA MET A 116 -1.37 -4.47 -11.54
C MET A 116 -1.63 -5.01 -12.96
N THR A 117 -2.89 -5.26 -13.34
CA THR A 117 -3.23 -5.75 -14.69
C THR A 117 -2.76 -4.82 -15.80
N GLN A 118 -2.67 -3.50 -15.53
CA GLN A 118 -2.15 -2.53 -16.48
C GLN A 118 -0.66 -2.74 -16.75
N LEU A 119 0.12 -2.95 -15.67
CA LEU A 119 1.57 -3.13 -15.75
C LEU A 119 1.93 -4.43 -16.48
N TYR A 120 1.23 -5.52 -16.16
CA TYR A 120 1.42 -6.81 -16.84
C TYR A 120 1.05 -6.72 -18.33
N ALA A 121 -0.08 -6.11 -18.66
CA ALA A 121 -0.49 -5.93 -20.05
C ALA A 121 0.48 -5.06 -20.86
N ALA A 122 1.09 -4.05 -20.25
CA ALA A 122 2.07 -3.17 -20.89
C ALA A 122 3.38 -3.87 -21.21
N ALA A 123 3.77 -4.92 -20.46
CA ALA A 123 5.04 -5.63 -20.59
C ALA A 123 5.31 -6.19 -22.00
N THR A 124 4.25 -6.48 -22.76
CA THR A 124 4.33 -6.99 -24.14
C THR A 124 4.23 -5.91 -25.22
N HIS A 125 4.22 -4.66 -24.85
CA HIS A 125 4.19 -3.48 -25.74
C HIS A 125 3.04 -3.51 -26.77
N PRO A 126 1.78 -3.73 -26.40
CA PRO A 126 0.69 -3.77 -27.36
C PRO A 126 0.54 -2.40 -28.03
N SER A 127 0.64 -2.37 -29.37
CA SER A 127 0.70 -1.11 -30.14
C SER A 127 -0.52 -0.19 -29.97
N ALA A 128 -1.67 -0.76 -29.60
CA ALA A 128 -2.90 -0.01 -29.33
C ALA A 128 -2.89 0.69 -27.96
N LEU A 129 -2.10 0.21 -26.98
CA LEU A 129 -1.97 0.81 -25.67
C LEU A 129 -1.21 2.12 -25.74
N LYS A 130 -1.79 3.20 -25.24
CA LYS A 130 -1.23 4.55 -25.36
C LYS A 130 -0.91 5.20 -24.03
N THR A 131 -1.55 4.79 -22.95
CA THR A 131 -1.35 5.38 -21.63
C THR A 131 -1.93 4.51 -20.52
N LEU A 132 -1.40 4.68 -19.31
CA LEU A 132 -1.81 4.00 -18.10
C LEU A 132 -2.16 4.99 -16.99
N CYS A 133 -3.07 4.60 -16.10
CA CYS A 133 -3.35 5.27 -14.84
C CYS A 133 -3.27 4.25 -13.68
N PRO A 134 -2.07 3.72 -13.36
CA PRO A 134 -1.91 2.74 -12.30
C PRO A 134 -2.08 3.40 -10.93
N SER A 135 -2.93 2.82 -10.08
CA SER A 135 -3.21 3.36 -8.76
C SER A 135 -2.94 2.32 -7.69
N MET A 136 -2.20 2.72 -6.63
CA MET A 136 -2.00 1.89 -5.43
C MET A 136 -1.56 0.47 -5.77
N ILE A 137 -0.37 0.34 -6.34
CA ILE A 137 0.19 -0.90 -6.91
C ILE A 137 1.53 -1.28 -6.28
N ALA A 138 1.94 -2.53 -6.47
CA ALA A 138 3.32 -2.96 -6.24
C ALA A 138 4.16 -2.79 -7.51
N TYR A 139 5.41 -2.32 -7.36
CA TYR A 139 6.42 -2.38 -8.40
C TYR A 139 7.33 -3.60 -8.21
N ASP A 140 7.66 -3.89 -6.97
CA ASP A 140 8.22 -5.17 -6.51
C ASP A 140 7.17 -5.90 -5.67
N LEU A 141 6.69 -7.06 -6.14
CA LEU A 141 5.59 -7.76 -5.48
C LEU A 141 5.97 -8.27 -4.07
N TYR A 142 7.24 -8.61 -3.85
CA TYR A 142 7.73 -9.01 -2.53
C TYR A 142 7.70 -7.82 -1.55
N SER A 143 8.49 -6.79 -1.82
CA SER A 143 8.72 -5.70 -0.85
C SER A 143 7.62 -4.65 -0.79
N ASP A 144 6.79 -4.53 -1.84
CA ASP A 144 5.76 -3.49 -1.92
C ASP A 144 4.36 -4.03 -1.62
N TRP A 145 4.17 -5.38 -1.54
CA TRP A 145 2.84 -5.98 -1.31
C TRP A 145 2.86 -7.09 -0.27
N ALA A 146 3.66 -8.15 -0.51
CA ALA A 146 3.60 -9.35 0.31
C ALA A 146 4.30 -9.16 1.66
N TYR A 147 5.45 -8.51 1.67
CA TYR A 147 6.31 -8.32 2.83
C TYR A 147 6.71 -6.85 3.01
N GLU A 148 6.90 -6.45 4.24
CA GLU A 148 7.50 -5.17 4.62
C GLU A 148 8.76 -5.44 5.46
N ASN A 149 9.94 -5.12 4.90
CA ASN A 149 11.23 -5.33 5.56
C ASN A 149 11.35 -6.71 6.22
N GLY A 150 11.02 -7.79 5.48
CA GLY A 150 11.07 -9.18 5.94
C GLY A 150 9.86 -9.65 6.78
N ALA A 151 8.95 -8.77 7.15
CA ALA A 151 7.71 -9.13 7.86
C ALA A 151 6.54 -9.30 6.88
N PHE A 152 5.80 -10.40 6.99
CA PHE A 152 4.65 -10.67 6.14
C PHE A 152 3.49 -9.70 6.44
N CYS A 153 2.94 -9.03 5.42
CA CYS A 153 1.78 -8.14 5.55
C CYS A 153 0.50 -8.95 5.79
N TRP A 154 0.33 -9.43 7.00
CA TRP A 154 -0.56 -10.54 7.33
C TRP A 154 -2.04 -10.24 7.22
N GLN A 155 -2.54 -9.24 7.95
CA GLN A 155 -3.99 -8.94 7.99
C GLN A 155 -4.56 -8.72 6.59
N ALA A 156 -3.87 -7.93 5.78
CA ALA A 156 -4.30 -7.61 4.43
C ALA A 156 -4.28 -8.84 3.52
N ASN A 157 -3.18 -9.59 3.50
CA ASN A 157 -3.01 -10.74 2.60
C ASN A 157 -3.87 -11.93 3.02
N LEU A 158 -4.02 -12.19 4.32
CA LEU A 158 -4.91 -13.25 4.82
C LEU A 158 -6.37 -12.94 4.49
N GLY A 159 -6.81 -11.71 4.75
CA GLY A 159 -8.17 -11.27 4.46
C GLY A 159 -8.48 -11.37 2.96
N TRP A 160 -7.55 -10.93 2.13
CA TRP A 160 -7.67 -11.00 0.67
C TRP A 160 -7.66 -12.44 0.14
N ALA A 161 -6.77 -13.30 0.65
CA ALA A 161 -6.74 -14.72 0.27
C ALA A 161 -8.04 -15.44 0.59
N ILE A 162 -8.59 -15.24 1.80
CA ILE A 162 -9.87 -15.82 2.21
C ILE A 162 -11.01 -15.29 1.33
N GLN A 163 -11.03 -14.00 0.99
CA GLN A 163 -12.02 -13.40 0.09
C GLN A 163 -11.97 -14.02 -1.31
N LEU A 164 -10.78 -14.15 -1.89
CA LEU A 164 -10.60 -14.77 -3.21
C LEU A 164 -10.95 -16.25 -3.20
N ALA A 165 -10.61 -16.98 -2.13
CA ALA A 165 -10.97 -18.38 -1.95
C ALA A 165 -12.50 -18.55 -1.82
N ALA A 166 -13.18 -17.67 -1.09
CA ALA A 166 -14.64 -17.68 -0.98
C ALA A 166 -15.30 -17.51 -2.37
N GLU A 167 -14.80 -16.57 -3.17
CA GLU A 167 -15.31 -16.37 -4.54
C GLU A 167 -15.04 -17.60 -5.43
N THR A 168 -13.87 -18.21 -5.33
CA THR A 168 -13.57 -19.47 -6.03
C THR A 168 -14.54 -20.58 -5.65
N ALA A 169 -14.81 -20.78 -4.36
CA ALA A 169 -15.78 -21.77 -3.87
C ALA A 169 -17.19 -21.47 -4.39
N ARG A 170 -17.61 -20.19 -4.41
CA ARG A 170 -18.89 -19.76 -4.95
C ARG A 170 -19.04 -20.10 -6.43
N LEU A 171 -18.01 -19.82 -7.24
CA LEU A 171 -18.00 -20.09 -8.68
C LEU A 171 -18.01 -21.58 -8.99
N ARG A 172 -17.35 -22.41 -8.17
CA ARG A 172 -17.34 -23.87 -8.26
C ARG A 172 -18.63 -24.51 -7.73
N GLY A 173 -19.54 -23.73 -7.13
CA GLY A 173 -20.79 -24.22 -6.55
C GLY A 173 -20.65 -24.91 -5.21
N ASP A 174 -19.49 -24.85 -4.56
CA ASP A 174 -19.26 -25.38 -3.21
C ASP A 174 -19.82 -24.43 -2.15
N LYS A 175 -21.08 -24.63 -1.83
CA LYS A 175 -21.81 -23.79 -0.86
C LYS A 175 -21.24 -23.89 0.56
N ILE A 176 -20.70 -25.05 0.95
CA ILE A 176 -20.17 -25.28 2.30
C ILE A 176 -18.85 -24.53 2.47
N ALA A 177 -17.91 -24.71 1.55
CA ALA A 177 -16.65 -23.98 1.54
C ALA A 177 -16.89 -22.46 1.43
N PHE A 178 -17.78 -22.03 0.52
CA PHE A 178 -18.15 -20.61 0.40
C PHE A 178 -18.63 -20.03 1.72
N GLN A 179 -19.57 -20.68 2.41
CA GLN A 179 -20.13 -20.17 3.66
C GLN A 179 -19.07 -20.05 4.76
N LYS A 180 -18.21 -21.07 4.92
CA LYS A 180 -17.11 -21.06 5.90
C LYS A 180 -16.10 -19.94 5.62
N LEU A 181 -15.64 -19.83 4.37
CA LEU A 181 -14.70 -18.80 3.94
C LEU A 181 -15.30 -17.40 4.01
N TYR A 182 -16.57 -17.21 3.65
CA TYR A 182 -17.25 -15.92 3.75
C TYR A 182 -17.35 -15.45 5.21
N ILE A 183 -17.66 -16.33 6.15
CA ILE A 183 -17.67 -16.01 7.59
C ILE A 183 -16.26 -15.62 8.05
N ALA A 184 -15.25 -16.40 7.65
CA ALA A 184 -13.85 -16.13 8.00
C ALA A 184 -13.32 -14.82 7.39
N SER A 185 -13.77 -14.41 6.21
CA SER A 185 -13.39 -13.11 5.63
C SER A 185 -13.90 -11.91 6.44
N ARG A 186 -14.94 -12.11 7.26
CA ARG A 186 -15.50 -11.10 8.18
C ARG A 186 -14.92 -11.17 9.58
N ASN A 187 -14.37 -12.32 9.94
CA ASN A 187 -13.78 -12.59 11.24
C ASN A 187 -12.55 -13.49 11.03
N LEU A 188 -11.41 -12.87 10.77
CA LEU A 188 -10.17 -13.58 10.43
C LEU A 188 -9.77 -14.59 11.51
N PRO A 189 -9.25 -15.78 11.16
CA PRO A 189 -8.84 -16.83 12.10
C PRO A 189 -7.48 -16.48 12.76
N LEU A 190 -7.43 -15.37 13.50
CA LEU A 190 -6.21 -14.82 14.09
C LEU A 190 -5.69 -15.59 15.29
N CYS A 191 -6.49 -16.51 15.87
CA CYS A 191 -6.15 -17.32 17.04
C CYS A 191 -6.04 -18.82 16.71
N ASP A 192 -5.79 -19.17 15.45
CA ASP A 192 -5.55 -20.55 15.04
C ASP A 192 -4.25 -21.10 15.67
N ARG A 193 -4.07 -22.43 15.63
CA ARG A 193 -2.87 -23.08 16.20
C ARG A 193 -1.57 -22.52 15.61
N VAL A 194 -1.55 -22.26 14.31
CA VAL A 194 -0.52 -21.51 13.58
C VAL A 194 -1.22 -20.31 12.94
N PRO A 195 -1.32 -19.17 13.62
CA PRO A 195 -2.17 -18.05 13.18
C PRO A 195 -1.86 -17.56 11.76
N ALA A 196 -0.57 -17.46 11.43
CA ALA A 196 -0.14 -16.99 10.12
C ALA A 196 -0.37 -18.00 8.98
N ASN A 197 -0.73 -19.24 9.29
CA ASN A 197 -1.01 -20.31 8.31
C ASN A 197 -2.24 -21.15 8.74
N PRO A 198 -3.45 -20.55 8.74
CA PRO A 198 -4.64 -21.15 9.32
C PRO A 198 -5.10 -22.40 8.59
N ASP A 199 -5.59 -23.39 9.36
CA ASP A 199 -6.04 -24.67 8.83
C ASP A 199 -7.21 -24.51 7.85
N LEU A 200 -8.06 -23.50 8.05
CA LEU A 200 -9.17 -23.20 7.16
C LEU A 200 -8.73 -23.02 5.67
N LEU A 201 -7.65 -22.26 5.43
CA LEU A 201 -7.14 -22.07 4.06
C LEU A 201 -6.49 -23.33 3.50
N LYS A 202 -5.76 -24.10 4.34
CA LYS A 202 -5.16 -25.38 3.92
C LYS A 202 -6.22 -26.38 3.48
N GLU A 203 -7.35 -26.44 4.20
CA GLU A 203 -8.42 -27.40 3.93
C GLU A 203 -9.31 -26.99 2.77
N LEU A 204 -9.69 -25.70 2.67
CA LEU A 204 -10.71 -25.23 1.74
C LEU A 204 -10.17 -24.52 0.50
N ALA A 205 -8.90 -24.14 0.52
CA ALA A 205 -8.24 -23.44 -0.60
C ALA A 205 -6.75 -23.82 -0.68
N PRO A 206 -6.40 -25.12 -0.87
CA PRO A 206 -5.01 -25.57 -0.94
C PRO A 206 -4.22 -24.94 -2.09
N ASP A 207 -4.91 -24.52 -3.16
CA ASP A 207 -4.32 -23.85 -4.32
C ASP A 207 -4.21 -22.31 -4.16
N SER A 208 -4.49 -21.77 -2.96
CA SER A 208 -4.40 -20.34 -2.73
C SER A 208 -2.97 -19.82 -2.87
N PHE A 209 -2.80 -18.68 -3.56
CA PHE A 209 -1.52 -17.96 -3.65
C PHE A 209 -0.87 -17.71 -2.28
N TYR A 210 -1.70 -17.62 -1.23
CA TYR A 210 -1.26 -17.37 0.14
C TYR A 210 -0.21 -18.39 0.61
N HIS A 211 -0.39 -19.66 0.27
CA HIS A 211 0.56 -20.71 0.65
C HIS A 211 1.89 -20.55 -0.09
N ALA A 212 1.85 -20.22 -1.39
CA ALA A 212 3.05 -19.94 -2.16
C ALA A 212 3.81 -18.73 -1.58
N TRP A 213 3.10 -17.68 -1.20
CA TRP A 213 3.72 -16.49 -0.60
C TRP A 213 4.38 -16.77 0.76
N LEU A 214 3.79 -17.62 1.59
CA LEU A 214 4.41 -18.08 2.84
C LEU A 214 5.63 -18.98 2.60
N ASN A 215 5.61 -19.79 1.55
CA ASN A 215 6.71 -20.69 1.19
C ASN A 215 7.91 -19.95 0.57
N HIS A 216 7.74 -18.69 0.17
CA HIS A 216 8.79 -17.81 -0.36
C HIS A 216 8.99 -16.58 0.55
N PRO A 217 9.47 -16.78 1.82
CA PRO A 217 9.56 -15.69 2.81
C PRO A 217 10.69 -14.69 2.53
N TYR A 218 11.54 -14.96 1.57
CA TYR A 218 12.65 -14.11 1.15
C TYR A 218 12.57 -13.78 -0.35
N PRO A 219 13.21 -12.68 -0.81
CA PRO A 219 13.30 -12.37 -2.23
C PRO A 219 14.02 -13.50 -3.00
N ASP A 220 13.33 -14.10 -3.97
CA ASP A 220 13.84 -15.18 -4.81
C ASP A 220 13.25 -15.11 -6.24
N GLU A 221 13.58 -16.09 -7.09
CA GLU A 221 13.10 -16.20 -8.46
C GLU A 221 11.58 -16.25 -8.59
N TYR A 222 10.84 -16.72 -7.58
CA TYR A 222 9.39 -16.74 -7.57
C TYR A 222 8.86 -15.29 -7.67
N TRP A 223 9.36 -14.41 -6.82
CA TRP A 223 8.98 -13.01 -6.79
C TRP A 223 9.48 -12.24 -8.02
N GLU A 224 10.69 -12.56 -8.49
CA GLU A 224 11.27 -11.93 -9.67
C GLU A 224 10.40 -12.10 -10.91
N LYS A 225 9.81 -13.28 -11.10
CA LYS A 225 8.91 -13.58 -12.23
C LYS A 225 7.60 -12.83 -12.17
N LEU A 226 7.12 -12.51 -10.97
CA LEU A 226 5.84 -11.84 -10.75
C LEU A 226 5.96 -10.33 -10.60
N SER A 227 7.16 -9.80 -10.30
CA SER A 227 7.33 -8.38 -10.01
C SER A 227 7.36 -7.52 -11.27
N PRO A 228 6.48 -6.49 -11.38
CA PRO A 228 6.48 -5.55 -12.50
C PRO A 228 7.84 -4.95 -12.83
N LYS A 229 8.68 -4.64 -11.84
CA LYS A 229 10.02 -4.07 -12.04
C LYS A 229 10.90 -4.87 -13.01
N ASN A 230 10.70 -6.17 -13.11
CA ASN A 230 11.49 -7.04 -13.97
C ASN A 230 10.91 -7.15 -15.39
N ILE A 231 9.59 -7.11 -15.52
CA ILE A 231 8.89 -7.29 -16.80
C ILE A 231 8.66 -5.97 -17.54
N MET A 232 8.67 -4.83 -16.84
CA MET A 232 8.41 -3.51 -17.43
C MET A 232 9.67 -2.76 -17.89
N LYS A 233 10.84 -3.38 -17.93
CA LYS A 233 12.14 -2.73 -18.20
C LYS A 233 12.19 -1.86 -19.47
N ASN A 234 11.39 -2.17 -20.48
CA ASN A 234 11.36 -1.49 -21.76
C ASN A 234 10.02 -0.79 -22.03
N VAL A 235 9.15 -0.70 -21.04
CA VAL A 235 7.87 0.01 -21.19
C VAL A 235 8.13 1.51 -21.17
N ASP A 236 7.68 2.19 -22.22
CA ASP A 236 7.80 3.64 -22.37
C ASP A 236 6.44 4.22 -22.78
N LEU A 237 5.66 4.62 -21.79
CA LEU A 237 4.30 5.14 -21.91
C LEU A 237 4.08 6.31 -20.94
N PRO A 238 3.23 7.28 -21.32
CA PRO A 238 2.79 8.29 -20.36
C PRO A 238 1.93 7.64 -19.26
N MET A 239 2.22 7.94 -17.99
CA MET A 239 1.52 7.38 -16.84
C MET A 239 1.09 8.44 -15.83
N LEU A 240 -0.13 8.29 -15.31
CA LEU A 240 -0.65 9.00 -14.15
C LEU A 240 -0.61 8.06 -12.94
N HIS A 241 0.40 8.23 -12.08
CA HIS A 241 0.60 7.45 -10.88
C HIS A 241 -0.24 8.00 -9.74
N ILE A 242 -1.02 7.14 -9.07
CA ILE A 242 -1.96 7.54 -8.03
C ILE A 242 -1.70 6.74 -6.76
N GLY A 243 -1.53 7.43 -5.63
CA GLY A 243 -1.28 6.81 -4.32
C GLY A 243 -2.01 7.49 -3.18
N GLY A 244 -1.79 6.98 -1.98
CA GLY A 244 -2.33 7.54 -0.74
C GLY A 244 -1.35 7.38 0.41
N TRP A 245 -1.27 8.38 1.31
CA TRP A 245 -0.32 8.37 2.43
C TRP A 245 -0.53 7.19 3.39
N PHE A 246 -1.75 6.68 3.48
CA PHE A 246 -2.10 5.53 4.32
C PHE A 246 -2.44 4.27 3.51
N ASP A 247 -1.97 4.20 2.25
CA ASP A 247 -2.10 3.01 1.42
C ASP A 247 -0.89 2.06 1.64
N PRO A 248 -1.08 0.75 1.88
CA PRO A 248 0.02 -0.18 2.08
C PRO A 248 0.95 -0.32 0.87
N TYR A 249 0.46 0.05 -0.33
CA TYR A 249 1.20 -0.08 -1.59
C TYR A 249 1.84 1.24 -2.05
N LEU A 250 1.87 2.27 -1.20
CA LEU A 250 2.47 3.56 -1.56
C LEU A 250 3.93 3.43 -2.00
N ARG A 251 4.71 2.54 -1.37
CA ARG A 251 6.10 2.27 -1.78
C ARG A 251 6.19 1.84 -3.24
N GLY A 252 5.32 0.91 -3.66
CA GLY A 252 5.26 0.44 -5.03
C GLY A 252 4.88 1.55 -6.01
N THR A 253 3.89 2.37 -5.67
CA THR A 253 3.50 3.54 -6.48
C THR A 253 4.67 4.52 -6.65
N LEU A 254 5.38 4.86 -5.57
CA LEU A 254 6.53 5.77 -5.60
C LEU A 254 7.72 5.16 -6.35
N ASN A 255 8.00 3.87 -6.15
CA ASN A 255 9.09 3.15 -6.82
C ASN A 255 8.85 3.07 -8.33
N LEU A 256 7.61 2.76 -8.76
CA LEU A 256 7.24 2.78 -10.18
C LEU A 256 7.40 4.20 -10.76
N TYR A 257 6.89 5.23 -10.08
CA TYR A 257 7.03 6.61 -10.52
C TYR A 257 8.51 7.00 -10.72
N LYS A 258 9.35 6.79 -9.69
CA LYS A 258 10.80 7.08 -9.75
C LYS A 258 11.48 6.33 -10.89
N ALA A 259 11.16 5.04 -11.07
CA ALA A 259 11.72 4.24 -12.16
C ALA A 259 11.30 4.77 -13.53
N MET A 260 10.02 5.13 -13.71
CA MET A 260 9.53 5.63 -14.99
C MET A 260 10.08 7.03 -15.31
N VAL A 261 10.18 7.93 -14.35
CA VAL A 261 10.82 9.25 -14.54
C VAL A 261 12.28 9.10 -14.99
N ALA A 262 12.99 8.10 -14.48
CA ALA A 262 14.40 7.87 -14.82
C ALA A 262 14.62 7.30 -16.23
N CYS A 263 13.63 6.64 -16.84
CA CYS A 263 13.81 5.93 -18.11
C CYS A 263 12.84 6.34 -19.23
N SER A 264 11.67 6.88 -18.92
CA SER A 264 10.65 7.22 -19.91
C SER A 264 10.91 8.56 -20.60
N GLN A 265 10.61 8.61 -21.91
CA GLN A 265 10.59 9.85 -22.68
C GLN A 265 9.20 10.54 -22.65
N PHE A 266 8.21 9.88 -22.05
CA PHE A 266 6.85 10.41 -21.93
C PHE A 266 6.60 11.01 -20.55
N PRO A 267 5.64 11.96 -20.45
CA PRO A 267 5.29 12.56 -19.16
C PRO A 267 4.85 11.52 -18.12
N GLN A 268 5.39 11.68 -16.91
CA GLN A 268 5.03 10.90 -15.71
C GLN A 268 4.45 11.86 -14.69
N TYR A 269 3.18 11.67 -14.31
CA TYR A 269 2.50 12.49 -13.31
C TYR A 269 2.25 11.68 -12.06
N LEU A 270 2.40 12.31 -10.89
CA LEU A 270 2.22 11.70 -9.58
C LEU A 270 1.20 12.47 -8.77
N ILE A 271 0.19 11.80 -8.24
CA ILE A 271 -0.73 12.37 -7.27
C ILE A 271 -0.84 11.46 -6.04
N ILE A 272 -0.58 12.03 -4.85
CA ILE A 272 -0.72 11.32 -3.57
C ILE A 272 -1.69 12.09 -2.68
N GLY A 273 -2.83 11.46 -2.38
CA GLY A 273 -3.82 12.00 -1.45
C GLY A 273 -3.63 11.50 -0.01
N PRO A 274 -4.40 12.02 0.95
CA PRO A 274 -4.34 11.56 2.34
C PRO A 274 -5.06 10.22 2.55
N TRP A 275 -5.26 9.44 1.48
CA TRP A 275 -6.12 8.27 1.43
C TRP A 275 -5.42 7.01 1.95
N GLY A 276 -6.24 6.08 2.49
CA GLY A 276 -5.88 4.67 2.62
C GLY A 276 -6.18 3.93 1.31
N HIS A 277 -6.06 2.59 1.35
CA HIS A 277 -6.43 1.78 0.19
C HIS A 277 -7.90 1.96 -0.21
N LEU A 278 -8.77 2.10 0.79
CA LEU A 278 -10.21 2.36 0.69
C LEU A 278 -10.71 3.10 1.94
N PRO A 279 -11.63 4.08 1.80
CA PRO A 279 -12.04 4.83 0.60
C PRO A 279 -11.10 6.03 0.30
N TRP A 280 -11.26 6.66 -0.88
CA TRP A 280 -10.54 7.88 -1.25
C TRP A 280 -11.40 9.12 -0.95
N GLY A 281 -11.61 9.39 0.31
CA GLY A 281 -12.47 10.45 0.77
C GLY A 281 -11.77 11.40 1.75
N ARG A 282 -12.54 12.37 2.27
CA ARG A 282 -12.02 13.36 3.21
C ARG A 282 -11.70 12.82 4.61
N LYS A 283 -12.36 11.72 5.02
CA LYS A 283 -12.11 11.06 6.32
C LYS A 283 -11.26 9.83 6.13
N VAL A 284 -10.10 9.80 6.81
CA VAL A 284 -9.17 8.66 6.79
C VAL A 284 -8.73 8.38 8.22
N GLY A 285 -9.09 7.20 8.73
CA GLY A 285 -9.01 6.91 10.14
C GLY A 285 -9.97 7.79 10.95
N ALA A 286 -9.48 8.41 12.00
CA ALA A 286 -10.25 9.33 12.86
C ALA A 286 -10.17 10.80 12.41
N VAL A 287 -9.39 11.11 11.37
CA VAL A 287 -9.14 12.50 10.93
C VAL A 287 -9.98 12.86 9.70
N ASP A 288 -10.57 14.04 9.73
CA ASP A 288 -11.23 14.68 8.60
C ASP A 288 -10.28 15.73 8.01
N TYR A 289 -9.73 15.43 6.83
CA TYR A 289 -8.78 16.29 6.11
C TYR A 289 -9.44 17.41 5.31
N GLY A 290 -10.77 17.58 5.44
CA GLY A 290 -11.51 18.67 4.78
C GLY A 290 -11.92 18.36 3.34
N GLN A 291 -12.55 19.36 2.70
CA GLN A 291 -13.15 19.20 1.36
C GLN A 291 -12.10 18.96 0.28
N GLU A 292 -10.91 19.54 0.42
CA GLU A 292 -9.82 19.40 -0.55
C GLU A 292 -9.29 17.96 -0.63
N ALA A 293 -9.51 17.14 0.40
CA ALA A 293 -9.12 15.72 0.43
C ALA A 293 -10.08 14.79 -0.33
N VAL A 294 -11.22 15.29 -0.81
CA VAL A 294 -12.10 14.50 -1.67
C VAL A 294 -11.38 14.20 -2.99
N SER A 295 -11.40 12.94 -3.40
CA SER A 295 -10.64 12.48 -4.57
C SER A 295 -11.02 13.23 -5.85
N PRO A 296 -10.08 13.88 -6.53
CA PRO A 296 -10.29 14.50 -7.84
C PRO A 296 -10.00 13.54 -9.00
N ILE A 297 -9.75 12.27 -8.72
CA ILE A 297 -9.11 11.32 -9.65
C ILE A 297 -9.93 11.10 -10.91
N ASP A 298 -11.26 10.97 -10.82
CA ASP A 298 -12.08 10.78 -12.03
C ASP A 298 -11.91 11.92 -13.05
N GLN A 299 -11.87 13.16 -12.57
CA GLN A 299 -11.70 14.34 -13.43
C GLN A 299 -10.28 14.40 -14.01
N LEU A 300 -9.27 14.11 -13.19
CA LEU A 300 -7.87 14.04 -13.62
C LEU A 300 -7.64 12.95 -14.66
N GLN A 301 -8.23 11.78 -14.48
CA GLN A 301 -8.15 10.69 -15.46
C GLN A 301 -8.81 11.08 -16.79
N VAL A 302 -9.97 11.73 -16.77
CA VAL A 302 -10.60 12.22 -18.02
C VAL A 302 -9.72 13.26 -18.71
N ALA A 303 -9.12 14.20 -17.96
CA ALA A 303 -8.17 15.17 -18.51
C ALA A 303 -6.95 14.48 -19.13
N TRP A 304 -6.38 13.50 -18.42
CA TRP A 304 -5.27 12.67 -18.85
C TRP A 304 -5.57 11.91 -20.15
N PHE A 305 -6.69 11.18 -20.19
CA PHE A 305 -7.11 10.43 -21.36
C PHE A 305 -7.50 11.33 -22.54
N ASN A 306 -8.05 12.51 -22.30
CA ASN A 306 -8.29 13.48 -23.37
C ASN A 306 -6.98 13.87 -24.06
N LYS A 307 -5.92 14.12 -23.31
CA LYS A 307 -4.60 14.46 -23.86
C LYS A 307 -4.00 13.31 -24.68
N PHE A 308 -3.88 12.13 -24.10
CA PHE A 308 -3.12 11.03 -24.70
C PHE A 308 -3.90 10.16 -25.68
N LEU A 309 -5.23 10.11 -25.58
CA LEU A 309 -6.07 9.31 -26.49
C LEU A 309 -6.75 10.16 -27.56
N LYS A 310 -7.14 11.41 -27.23
CA LYS A 310 -7.89 12.28 -28.15
C LYS A 310 -7.04 13.43 -28.71
N GLY A 311 -5.88 13.73 -28.13
CA GLY A 311 -5.04 14.88 -28.50
C GLY A 311 -5.65 16.23 -28.09
N ILE A 312 -6.47 16.26 -27.06
CA ILE A 312 -7.12 17.45 -26.53
C ILE A 312 -6.35 17.92 -25.30
N ASP A 313 -5.79 19.12 -25.36
CA ASP A 313 -5.15 19.72 -24.19
C ASP A 313 -6.17 20.02 -23.11
N ALA A 314 -5.80 19.72 -21.85
CA ALA A 314 -6.64 19.91 -20.69
C ALA A 314 -5.92 20.83 -19.70
N LYS A 315 -6.50 21.98 -19.40
CA LYS A 315 -5.96 22.95 -18.42
C LYS A 315 -5.63 22.34 -17.06
N LEU A 316 -6.31 21.24 -16.70
CA LEU A 316 -6.07 20.52 -15.44
C LEU A 316 -4.66 19.88 -15.39
N LEU A 317 -4.00 19.71 -16.53
CA LEU A 317 -2.64 19.20 -16.65
C LEU A 317 -1.59 20.29 -16.91
N ASP A 318 -1.97 21.57 -16.84
CA ASP A 318 -1.04 22.71 -16.93
C ASP A 318 -0.35 23.00 -15.59
N THR A 319 -0.64 22.21 -14.56
CA THR A 319 0.04 22.24 -13.26
C THR A 319 1.33 21.41 -13.27
N PRO A 320 2.26 21.68 -12.34
CA PRO A 320 3.43 20.83 -12.16
C PRO A 320 3.04 19.34 -12.01
N PRO A 321 3.90 18.39 -12.48
CA PRO A 321 3.54 16.98 -12.63
C PRO A 321 3.39 16.21 -11.31
N ILE A 322 3.83 16.79 -10.19
CA ILE A 322 3.74 16.15 -8.89
C ILE A 322 2.77 16.94 -8.01
N CYS A 323 1.75 16.25 -7.53
CA CYS A 323 0.71 16.80 -6.69
C CYS A 323 0.62 15.97 -5.40
N LEU A 324 1.02 16.55 -4.27
CA LEU A 324 1.05 15.92 -2.95
C LEU A 324 0.09 16.63 -2.01
N PHE A 325 -0.75 15.87 -1.33
CA PHE A 325 -1.59 16.42 -0.28
C PHE A 325 -0.77 16.59 1.00
N GLU A 326 -0.57 17.84 1.44
CA GLU A 326 0.11 18.18 2.68
C GLU A 326 -0.89 18.06 3.84
N MET A 327 -0.75 17.01 4.64
CA MET A 327 -1.51 16.85 5.88
C MET A 327 -1.13 17.93 6.88
N GLY A 328 -2.03 18.29 7.77
CA GLY A 328 -1.84 19.38 8.74
C GLY A 328 -2.26 20.73 8.20
N SER A 329 -1.77 21.20 7.06
CA SER A 329 -2.34 22.34 6.32
C SER A 329 -3.58 21.94 5.51
N ASN A 330 -3.72 20.65 5.19
CA ASN A 330 -4.81 20.06 4.41
C ASN A 330 -4.99 20.70 3.03
N GLN A 331 -3.87 20.91 2.34
CA GLN A 331 -3.82 21.54 1.02
C GLN A 331 -3.00 20.70 0.03
N TRP A 332 -3.34 20.81 -1.25
CA TRP A 332 -2.54 20.26 -2.34
C TRP A 332 -1.34 21.16 -2.62
N ARG A 333 -0.15 20.51 -2.69
CA ARG A 333 1.13 21.13 -3.05
C ARG A 333 1.59 20.59 -4.38
N TYR A 334 2.15 21.45 -5.23
CA TYR A 334 2.57 21.12 -6.58
C TYR A 334 4.08 21.32 -6.74
N PHE A 335 4.75 20.38 -7.41
CA PHE A 335 6.19 20.39 -7.59
C PHE A 335 6.56 19.97 -9.02
N ASP A 336 7.58 20.60 -9.59
CA ASP A 336 8.13 20.24 -10.92
C ASP A 336 8.93 18.94 -10.86
N GLU A 337 9.61 18.68 -9.74
CA GLU A 337 10.36 17.47 -9.45
C GLU A 337 9.97 16.91 -8.07
N TYR A 338 10.24 15.62 -7.83
CA TYR A 338 10.00 15.04 -6.52
C TYR A 338 10.78 15.80 -5.45
N PRO A 339 10.14 16.28 -4.37
CA PRO A 339 10.75 17.22 -3.46
C PRO A 339 12.08 16.72 -2.92
N SER A 340 13.13 17.52 -3.03
CA SER A 340 14.36 17.33 -2.28
C SER A 340 14.15 17.70 -0.82
N HIS A 341 14.93 17.12 0.07
CA HIS A 341 14.84 17.39 1.49
C HIS A 341 16.22 17.46 2.13
N ASN A 342 16.29 18.17 3.26
CA ASN A 342 17.43 18.15 4.16
C ASN A 342 17.15 17.16 5.28
N TRP A 343 18.11 16.32 5.60
CA TRP A 343 17.99 15.42 6.73
C TRP A 343 18.17 16.17 8.05
N LYS A 344 17.15 16.07 8.93
CA LYS A 344 17.24 16.54 10.33
C LYS A 344 17.19 15.33 11.24
N SER A 345 18.20 15.21 12.12
CA SER A 345 18.29 14.12 13.09
C SER A 345 17.67 14.51 14.42
N TYR A 346 16.94 13.57 15.03
CA TYR A 346 16.56 13.61 16.43
C TYR A 346 17.03 12.33 17.10
N TYR A 347 17.76 12.48 18.18
CA TYR A 347 18.33 11.37 18.95
C TYR A 347 17.44 11.00 20.12
N LEU A 348 17.39 9.70 20.44
CA LEU A 348 16.68 9.18 21.59
C LEU A 348 17.51 9.42 22.85
N THR A 349 16.82 9.79 23.95
CA THR A 349 17.39 9.85 25.30
C THR A 349 16.30 9.64 26.36
N SER A 350 16.68 9.10 27.53
CA SER A 350 15.77 8.87 28.64
C SER A 350 16.56 8.75 29.97
N ASN A 351 15.87 8.53 31.07
CA ASN A 351 16.43 8.05 32.32
C ASN A 351 16.23 6.53 32.50
N CYS A 352 16.14 5.77 31.40
CA CYS A 352 15.85 4.33 31.35
C CYS A 352 14.44 3.96 31.84
N LEU A 353 13.48 4.87 31.70
CA LEU A 353 12.09 4.70 32.13
C LEU A 353 11.08 4.93 31.00
N ALA A 354 11.51 4.97 29.73
CA ALA A 354 10.66 5.30 28.59
C ALA A 354 9.50 4.31 28.36
N SER A 355 9.56 3.09 28.94
CA SER A 355 8.47 2.10 28.91
C SER A 355 7.44 2.23 30.03
N ILE A 356 7.71 3.03 31.06
CA ILE A 356 6.84 3.12 32.25
C ILE A 356 6.46 4.56 32.60
N GLN A 357 7.13 5.55 32.02
CA GLN A 357 6.83 6.97 32.17
C GLN A 357 6.80 7.62 30.78
N ASP A 358 5.64 7.97 30.31
CA ASP A 358 5.39 8.54 28.96
C ASP A 358 6.01 9.93 28.74
N ASN A 359 6.52 10.57 29.81
CA ASN A 359 7.24 11.84 29.76
C ASN A 359 8.76 11.69 29.98
N ASP A 360 9.31 10.47 30.17
CA ASP A 360 10.74 10.24 30.38
C ASP A 360 11.54 10.24 29.08
N GLY A 361 11.09 9.48 28.07
CA GLY A 361 11.77 9.42 26.77
C GLY A 361 11.68 10.75 26.01
N LYS A 362 12.83 11.23 25.51
CA LYS A 362 12.94 12.50 24.78
C LYS A 362 13.57 12.30 23.41
N LEU A 363 13.16 13.14 22.46
CA LEU A 363 13.82 13.36 21.19
C LEU A 363 14.59 14.67 21.27
N VAL A 364 15.92 14.61 21.09
CA VAL A 364 16.81 15.78 21.17
C VAL A 364 17.60 15.94 19.88
N GLU A 365 17.98 17.18 19.54
CA GLU A 365 18.71 17.47 18.30
C GLU A 365 20.21 17.14 18.37
N SER A 366 20.75 16.93 19.57
CA SER A 366 22.15 16.58 19.75
C SER A 366 22.36 15.68 20.97
N VAL A 367 23.35 14.80 20.91
CA VAL A 367 23.79 13.94 22.00
C VAL A 367 25.30 14.02 22.14
N ASP A 368 25.79 13.86 23.37
CA ASP A 368 27.21 13.75 23.68
C ASP A 368 27.68 12.31 23.35
N ARG A 369 28.49 12.17 22.31
CA ARG A 369 28.98 10.87 21.83
C ARG A 369 30.16 10.34 22.62
N ASP A 370 30.78 11.16 23.46
CA ASP A 370 31.91 10.77 24.30
C ASP A 370 31.48 10.18 25.67
N ARG A 371 30.17 10.19 25.94
CA ARG A 371 29.57 9.56 27.12
C ARG A 371 29.29 8.07 26.91
N LEU A 372 28.99 7.38 28.02
CA LEU A 372 28.47 6.01 27.98
C LEU A 372 27.07 6.00 27.35
N PHE A 373 26.73 4.89 26.67
CA PHE A 373 25.35 4.64 26.26
C PHE A 373 24.54 4.07 27.43
N TYR A 374 23.23 4.23 27.34
CA TYR A 374 22.23 3.68 28.25
C TYR A 374 21.20 2.86 27.46
N GLU A 375 20.36 2.10 28.18
CA GLU A 375 19.38 1.20 27.54
C GLU A 375 18.00 1.36 28.17
N ASP A 376 16.97 1.51 27.34
CA ASP A 376 15.59 1.28 27.71
C ASP A 376 15.22 -0.18 27.45
N ILE A 377 14.41 -0.76 28.32
CA ILE A 377 13.96 -2.15 28.23
C ILE A 377 12.55 -2.21 27.69
N LEU A 378 12.35 -3.03 26.66
CA LEU A 378 11.07 -3.33 26.06
C LEU A 378 10.82 -4.84 26.17
N VAL A 379 9.69 -5.24 26.77
CA VAL A 379 9.32 -6.65 26.92
C VAL A 379 8.16 -6.96 25.99
N HIS A 380 8.37 -7.86 25.04
CA HIS A 380 7.34 -8.36 24.15
C HIS A 380 6.71 -9.64 24.68
N ASP A 381 5.41 -9.60 24.93
CA ASP A 381 4.59 -10.77 25.27
C ASP A 381 3.80 -11.20 24.02
N PRO A 382 4.14 -12.34 23.38
CA PRO A 382 3.50 -12.80 22.16
C PRO A 382 2.01 -13.16 22.34
N TRP A 383 1.56 -13.39 23.56
CA TRP A 383 0.14 -13.66 23.86
C TRP A 383 -0.67 -12.39 24.16
N ARG A 384 0.01 -11.26 24.33
CA ARG A 384 -0.59 -9.93 24.53
C ARG A 384 0.09 -8.88 23.67
N PRO A 385 0.24 -9.14 22.36
CA PRO A 385 1.00 -8.26 21.48
C PRO A 385 0.42 -6.85 21.46
N VAL A 386 1.25 -5.87 21.16
CA VAL A 386 0.80 -4.50 20.92
C VAL A 386 -0.17 -4.48 19.75
N PRO A 387 -1.41 -4.00 19.95
CA PRO A 387 -2.38 -3.94 18.87
C PRO A 387 -2.03 -2.86 17.86
N ALA A 388 -2.32 -3.13 16.61
CA ALA A 388 -2.24 -2.17 15.53
C ALA A 388 -3.33 -1.09 15.67
N LEU A 389 -2.98 0.16 15.43
CA LEU A 389 -3.93 1.28 15.46
C LEU A 389 -3.63 2.23 14.30
N GLY A 390 -4.41 2.13 13.23
CA GLY A 390 -4.24 2.96 12.04
C GLY A 390 -2.91 2.74 11.32
N GLY A 391 -2.36 3.79 10.71
CA GLY A 391 -1.23 3.69 9.80
C GLY A 391 -1.63 3.15 8.43
N HIS A 392 -0.67 2.58 7.69
CA HIS A 392 -0.93 2.06 6.34
C HIS A 392 -1.26 0.56 6.31
N ALA A 393 -0.77 -0.19 7.29
CA ALA A 393 -0.79 -1.67 7.26
C ALA A 393 -2.02 -2.29 7.94
N THR A 394 -2.90 -1.48 8.53
CA THR A 394 -4.06 -1.96 9.29
C THR A 394 -5.38 -1.70 8.59
N ILE A 395 -6.42 -2.39 9.02
CA ILE A 395 -7.80 -2.14 8.63
C ILE A 395 -8.61 -1.85 9.90
N PRO A 396 -9.12 -0.62 10.09
CA PRO A 396 -9.03 0.55 9.19
C PRO A 396 -7.66 1.25 9.21
N ALA A 397 -7.21 1.68 8.01
CA ALA A 397 -6.01 2.50 7.86
C ALA A 397 -6.27 3.97 8.21
N GLY A 398 -5.19 4.76 8.41
CA GLY A 398 -5.28 6.19 8.61
C GLY A 398 -4.68 6.67 9.91
N SER A 399 -4.95 7.94 10.23
CA SER A 399 -4.50 8.59 11.47
C SER A 399 -5.52 8.38 12.58
N PHE A 400 -5.05 7.94 13.74
CA PHE A 400 -5.87 7.71 14.93
C PHE A 400 -5.24 8.30 16.18
N GLU A 401 -6.07 8.62 17.16
CA GLU A 401 -5.62 9.03 18.48
C GLU A 401 -5.07 7.83 19.24
N ARG A 402 -3.82 7.91 19.70
CA ARG A 402 -3.09 6.77 20.26
C ARG A 402 -2.53 6.96 21.68
N SER A 403 -2.83 8.06 22.37
CA SER A 403 -2.28 8.31 23.69
C SER A 403 -2.55 7.17 24.68
N SER A 404 -3.73 6.56 24.64
CA SER A 404 -4.07 5.41 25.48
C SER A 404 -3.27 4.14 25.12
N LEU A 405 -2.86 3.98 23.87
CA LEU A 405 -2.02 2.87 23.44
C LEU A 405 -0.56 3.10 23.87
N ASP A 406 -0.10 4.33 23.75
CA ASP A 406 1.26 4.72 24.11
C ASP A 406 1.56 4.59 25.63
N CYS A 407 0.53 4.53 26.49
CA CYS A 407 0.68 4.28 27.93
C CYS A 407 0.99 2.81 28.29
N ARG A 408 1.09 1.89 27.32
CA ARG A 408 1.44 0.50 27.59
C ARG A 408 2.92 0.36 27.93
N SER A 409 3.25 -0.52 28.87
CA SER A 409 4.64 -0.82 29.29
C SER A 409 5.44 -1.62 28.26
N ASP A 410 4.80 -2.12 27.19
CA ASP A 410 5.42 -2.77 26.04
C ASP A 410 5.53 -1.83 24.82
N ILE A 411 5.52 -0.51 25.07
CA ILE A 411 5.79 0.55 24.10
C ILE A 411 6.76 1.54 24.73
N LEU A 412 7.87 1.82 24.05
CA LEU A 412 8.78 2.92 24.38
C LEU A 412 8.32 4.18 23.67
N THR A 413 8.21 5.29 24.39
CA THR A 413 7.84 6.58 23.80
C THR A 413 8.92 7.62 23.99
N TYR A 414 9.27 8.34 22.90
CA TYR A 414 10.24 9.43 22.92
C TYR A 414 9.60 10.67 22.29
N THR A 415 9.53 11.76 23.05
CA THR A 415 8.80 12.98 22.63
C THR A 415 9.74 14.18 22.58
N SER A 416 9.68 14.98 21.52
CA SER A 416 10.47 16.22 21.38
C SER A 416 9.98 17.32 22.33
N ALA A 417 10.79 18.34 22.53
CA ALA A 417 10.29 19.63 23.00
C ALA A 417 9.23 20.16 22.01
N PRO A 418 8.33 21.07 22.45
CA PRO A 418 7.45 21.77 21.53
C PRO A 418 8.25 22.47 20.44
N LEU A 419 7.81 22.33 19.19
CA LEU A 419 8.46 22.93 18.04
C LEU A 419 8.42 24.45 18.14
N GLU A 420 9.57 25.10 17.90
CA GLU A 420 9.69 26.57 17.93
C GLU A 420 9.14 27.23 16.66
N GLU A 421 9.00 26.47 15.56
CA GLU A 421 8.44 26.89 14.28
C GLU A 421 7.70 25.72 13.61
N ASP A 422 6.93 26.04 12.56
CA ASP A 422 6.27 25.01 11.74
C ASP A 422 7.32 24.07 11.11
N LEU A 423 7.09 22.76 11.17
CA LEU A 423 7.95 21.75 10.57
C LEU A 423 7.22 21.05 9.43
N THR A 424 7.74 21.18 8.21
CA THR A 424 7.20 20.47 7.04
C THR A 424 8.09 19.29 6.68
N LEU A 425 7.52 18.09 6.69
CA LEU A 425 8.18 16.85 6.27
C LEU A 425 7.62 16.41 4.93
N THR A 426 8.50 16.04 3.99
CA THR A 426 8.10 15.50 2.68
C THR A 426 9.10 14.45 2.22
N GLY A 427 8.68 13.20 2.14
CA GLY A 427 9.51 12.06 1.74
C GLY A 427 9.49 10.90 2.72
N GLU A 428 10.46 10.01 2.57
CA GLU A 428 10.62 8.81 3.39
C GLU A 428 11.30 9.19 4.71
N VAL A 429 10.75 8.72 5.83
CA VAL A 429 11.36 8.86 7.17
C VAL A 429 12.18 7.61 7.44
N ALA A 430 13.33 7.74 8.10
CA ALA A 430 14.12 6.61 8.56
C ALA A 430 14.34 6.66 10.08
N VAL A 431 14.35 5.47 10.69
CA VAL A 431 14.65 5.31 12.11
C VAL A 431 15.82 4.32 12.24
N GLU A 432 16.85 4.70 12.95
CA GLU A 432 18.04 3.87 13.20
C GLU A 432 18.12 3.55 14.70
N ILE A 433 17.97 2.26 15.03
CA ILE A 433 17.88 1.80 16.42
C ILE A 433 18.99 0.81 16.72
N TYR A 434 19.82 1.13 17.71
CA TYR A 434 20.73 0.18 18.34
C TYR A 434 19.90 -0.70 19.29
N CYS A 435 19.45 -1.85 18.80
CA CYS A 435 18.58 -2.78 19.53
C CYS A 435 19.16 -4.18 19.55
N GLN A 436 19.12 -4.81 20.72
CA GLN A 436 19.48 -6.22 20.92
C GLN A 436 18.34 -6.93 21.65
N ALA A 437 18.20 -8.23 21.41
CA ALA A 437 17.17 -9.06 22.03
C ALA A 437 17.77 -10.35 22.62
N ASP A 438 17.07 -10.94 23.58
CA ASP A 438 17.40 -12.27 24.15
C ASP A 438 16.81 -13.44 23.32
N ALA A 439 16.48 -13.18 22.07
CA ALA A 439 15.89 -14.14 21.14
C ALA A 439 16.63 -14.12 19.79
N PRO A 440 16.62 -15.23 19.01
CA PRO A 440 17.31 -15.31 17.73
C PRO A 440 16.69 -14.44 16.62
N SER A 441 15.46 -13.99 16.81
CA SER A 441 14.80 -12.98 15.97
C SER A 441 13.78 -12.20 16.76
N PHE A 442 13.51 -10.98 16.35
CA PHE A 442 12.51 -10.11 16.92
C PHE A 442 11.97 -9.15 15.86
N ASP A 443 10.91 -8.45 16.19
CA ASP A 443 10.35 -7.45 15.29
C ASP A 443 10.42 -6.06 15.93
N LEU A 444 10.45 -5.01 15.11
CA LEU A 444 10.32 -3.63 15.56
C LEU A 444 9.26 -2.91 14.72
N CYS A 445 8.36 -2.24 15.41
CA CYS A 445 7.39 -1.30 14.86
C CYS A 445 7.76 0.10 15.33
N ALA A 446 7.99 1.01 14.40
CA ALA A 446 8.24 2.42 14.66
C ALA A 446 7.06 3.25 14.14
N VAL A 447 6.43 4.02 15.02
CA VAL A 447 5.30 4.91 14.66
C VAL A 447 5.67 6.34 15.01
N LEU A 448 5.59 7.23 14.03
CA LEU A 448 5.81 8.65 14.22
C LEU A 448 4.48 9.39 14.30
N SER A 449 4.33 10.22 15.32
CA SER A 449 3.10 10.89 15.68
C SER A 449 3.33 12.38 15.95
N GLN A 450 2.27 13.16 15.77
CA GLN A 450 2.15 14.54 16.23
C GLN A 450 1.45 14.55 17.59
N VAL A 451 2.04 15.23 18.57
CA VAL A 451 1.44 15.46 19.88
C VAL A 451 0.96 16.90 19.93
N TYR A 452 -0.32 17.09 20.19
CA TYR A 452 -0.94 18.39 20.34
C TYR A 452 -0.72 18.96 21.75
N PRO A 453 -0.84 20.31 21.95
CA PRO A 453 -0.67 20.93 23.27
C PRO A 453 -1.68 20.44 24.33
N ASP A 454 -2.82 19.89 23.89
CA ASP A 454 -3.85 19.29 24.77
C ASP A 454 -3.57 17.82 25.13
N GLY A 455 -2.43 17.27 24.68
CA GLY A 455 -1.99 15.90 24.98
C GLY A 455 -2.48 14.83 23.99
N ARG A 456 -3.33 15.14 23.02
CA ARG A 456 -3.75 14.17 22.00
C ARG A 456 -2.58 13.81 21.09
N VAL A 457 -2.50 12.53 20.72
CA VAL A 457 -1.41 11.96 19.91
C VAL A 457 -1.97 11.32 18.66
N TYR A 458 -1.61 11.82 17.47
CA TYR A 458 -2.08 11.27 16.20
C TYR A 458 -0.92 10.79 15.35
N ASN A 459 -0.96 9.52 14.92
CA ASN A 459 0.04 8.94 14.01
C ASN A 459 -0.09 9.50 12.59
N PHE A 460 1.04 9.67 11.89
CA PHE A 460 1.03 10.09 10.48
C PHE A 460 1.93 9.23 9.57
N THR A 461 2.89 8.49 10.12
CA THR A 461 3.64 7.48 9.38
C THR A 461 4.15 6.39 10.32
N GLN A 462 4.42 5.22 9.76
CA GLN A 462 4.96 4.07 10.48
C GLN A 462 5.81 3.20 9.56
N GLY A 463 6.62 2.34 10.19
CA GLY A 463 7.37 1.27 9.54
C GLY A 463 7.47 0.06 10.44
N TYR A 464 7.68 -1.09 9.83
CA TYR A 464 7.82 -2.38 10.51
C TYR A 464 8.99 -3.16 9.91
N ILE A 465 9.72 -3.87 10.75
CA ILE A 465 10.84 -4.72 10.32
C ILE A 465 10.91 -5.99 11.15
N ARG A 466 11.20 -7.11 10.49
CA ARG A 466 11.68 -8.34 11.11
C ARG A 466 13.20 -8.32 11.16
N VAL A 467 13.76 -8.55 12.35
CA VAL A 467 15.20 -8.57 12.60
C VAL A 467 15.63 -10.00 12.90
N ASP A 468 16.46 -10.56 12.06
CA ASP A 468 17.06 -11.88 12.17
C ASP A 468 18.57 -11.86 11.93
N SER A 469 19.18 -10.68 12.04
CA SER A 469 20.62 -10.44 11.91
C SER A 469 21.15 -9.61 13.10
N ASP A 470 22.46 -9.66 13.31
CA ASP A 470 23.16 -8.87 14.34
C ASP A 470 23.63 -7.50 13.83
N GLU A 471 23.15 -7.06 12.65
CA GLU A 471 23.54 -5.76 12.07
C GLU A 471 22.98 -4.61 12.91
N LEU A 472 23.87 -3.70 13.33
CA LEU A 472 23.51 -2.50 14.11
C LEU A 472 24.04 -1.22 13.45
N PRO A 473 23.29 -0.13 13.46
CA PRO A 473 21.91 -0.02 13.96
C PRO A 473 20.90 -0.73 13.04
N VAL A 474 19.80 -1.22 13.63
CA VAL A 474 18.64 -1.68 12.86
C VAL A 474 18.02 -0.47 12.16
N LYS A 475 17.91 -0.54 10.84
CA LYS A 475 17.32 0.53 10.01
C LYS A 475 15.88 0.22 9.70
N ILE A 476 14.96 1.07 10.15
CA ILE A 476 13.53 0.93 9.95
C ILE A 476 13.09 2.04 8.99
N PRO A 477 12.88 1.77 7.69
CA PRO A 477 12.26 2.73 6.80
C PRO A 477 10.78 2.87 7.15
N LEU A 478 10.33 4.10 7.38
CA LEU A 478 8.91 4.41 7.53
C LEU A 478 8.32 4.78 6.17
N GLN A 479 7.01 4.60 6.03
CA GLN A 479 6.32 5.00 4.82
C GLN A 479 6.50 6.51 4.56
N ALA A 480 6.66 6.89 3.30
CA ALA A 480 6.75 8.29 2.89
C ALA A 480 5.50 9.09 3.34
N THR A 481 5.71 10.36 3.64
CA THR A 481 4.65 11.27 4.11
C THR A 481 4.83 12.67 3.52
N CYS A 482 3.76 13.48 3.58
CA CYS A 482 3.82 14.92 3.40
C CYS A 482 2.93 15.55 4.46
N ILE A 483 3.55 16.21 5.43
CA ILE A 483 2.84 16.77 6.59
C ILE A 483 3.49 18.06 7.06
N LYS A 484 2.66 19.02 7.43
CA LYS A 484 3.04 20.24 8.14
C LYS A 484 2.61 20.12 9.61
N ILE A 485 3.58 20.10 10.51
CA ILE A 485 3.38 20.06 11.96
C ILE A 485 3.52 21.49 12.49
N ALA A 486 2.46 22.01 13.09
CA ALA A 486 2.42 23.40 13.53
C ALA A 486 3.33 23.65 14.74
N GLN A 487 3.85 24.88 14.84
CA GLN A 487 4.55 25.40 16.03
C GLN A 487 3.77 25.06 17.30
N GLY A 488 4.48 24.71 18.36
CA GLY A 488 3.91 24.35 19.66
C GLY A 488 3.48 22.88 19.80
N ASN A 489 3.37 22.13 18.70
CA ASN A 489 3.18 20.68 18.74
C ASN A 489 4.52 19.98 18.97
N CYS A 490 4.48 18.71 19.39
CA CYS A 490 5.70 17.88 19.53
C CYS A 490 5.67 16.72 18.52
N LEU A 491 6.85 16.18 18.22
CA LEU A 491 7.04 14.90 17.58
C LEU A 491 7.12 13.80 18.65
N ARG A 492 6.52 12.63 18.35
CA ARG A 492 6.68 11.44 19.18
C ARG A 492 7.01 10.23 18.32
N LEU A 493 8.10 9.53 18.68
CA LEU A 493 8.39 8.18 18.23
C LEU A 493 7.85 7.21 19.27
N SER A 494 7.05 6.23 18.82
CA SER A 494 6.63 5.08 19.63
C SER A 494 7.26 3.82 19.03
N LEU A 495 7.98 3.04 19.84
CA LEU A 495 8.62 1.78 19.46
C LEU A 495 7.95 0.61 20.18
N SER A 496 7.63 -0.45 19.46
CA SER A 496 7.10 -1.70 20.00
C SER A 496 7.66 -2.89 19.22
N ALA A 497 7.49 -4.10 19.75
CA ALA A 497 7.93 -5.33 19.09
C ALA A 497 6.77 -6.09 18.42
N ALA A 498 5.64 -5.44 18.21
CA ALA A 498 4.49 -5.99 17.50
C ALA A 498 3.59 -4.88 16.97
N CYS A 499 2.81 -5.22 15.94
CA CYS A 499 1.72 -4.40 15.39
C CYS A 499 0.60 -5.36 14.94
N PHE A 500 -0.04 -6.01 15.92
CA PHE A 500 -1.01 -7.10 15.68
C PHE A 500 -2.41 -6.55 15.36
N PRO A 501 -3.11 -7.06 14.34
CA PRO A 501 -2.76 -8.16 13.45
C PRO A 501 -2.19 -7.72 12.09
N ALA A 502 -1.71 -6.50 11.93
CA ALA A 502 -1.14 -6.05 10.65
C ALA A 502 -0.02 -6.99 10.18
N TYR A 503 0.83 -7.39 11.12
CA TYR A 503 1.90 -8.40 10.93
C TYR A 503 1.70 -9.56 11.93
N PRO A 504 2.15 -10.79 11.58
CA PRO A 504 2.12 -11.90 12.52
C PRO A 504 3.10 -11.64 13.66
N VAL A 505 2.75 -12.14 14.84
CA VAL A 505 3.61 -12.02 16.03
C VAL A 505 4.89 -12.83 15.83
N ASN A 506 6.06 -12.24 16.14
CA ASN A 506 7.32 -12.97 16.16
C ASN A 506 7.29 -13.99 17.32
N PRO A 507 7.53 -15.28 17.06
CA PRO A 507 7.45 -16.31 18.10
C PRO A 507 8.64 -16.32 19.07
N GLY A 508 9.72 -15.55 18.82
CA GLY A 508 10.92 -15.55 19.64
C GLY A 508 11.73 -16.85 19.63
N THR A 509 11.42 -17.76 18.70
CA THR A 509 12.04 -19.09 18.60
C THR A 509 13.04 -19.21 17.45
N GLY A 510 13.15 -18.18 16.60
CA GLY A 510 13.89 -18.22 15.34
C GLY A 510 13.12 -18.85 14.17
N LYS A 511 11.96 -19.49 14.43
CA LYS A 511 11.08 -19.97 13.37
C LYS A 511 10.36 -18.79 12.69
N LEU A 512 9.94 -19.00 11.44
CA LEU A 512 9.03 -18.07 10.79
C LEU A 512 7.62 -18.15 11.43
N PRO A 513 6.84 -17.06 11.48
CA PRO A 513 5.52 -17.07 12.14
C PRO A 513 4.54 -18.11 11.58
N HIS A 514 4.64 -18.45 10.29
CA HIS A 514 3.79 -19.46 9.66
C HIS A 514 4.22 -20.92 9.91
N GLU A 515 5.35 -21.13 10.58
CA GLU A 515 5.88 -22.44 10.98
C GLU A 515 5.73 -22.69 12.49
N ALA A 516 5.54 -21.62 13.28
CA ALA A 516 5.49 -21.69 14.73
C ALA A 516 4.05 -21.84 15.22
N GLN A 517 3.84 -22.77 16.14
CA GLN A 517 2.59 -22.82 16.89
C GLN A 517 2.58 -21.73 17.96
N LEU A 518 1.41 -21.15 18.22
CA LEU A 518 1.28 -20.10 19.22
C LEU A 518 1.78 -20.53 20.61
N ILE A 519 1.61 -21.80 20.97
CA ILE A 519 2.09 -22.34 22.26
C ILE A 519 3.62 -22.41 22.37
N GLU A 520 4.36 -22.38 21.25
CA GLU A 520 5.81 -22.42 21.24
C GLU A 520 6.44 -21.03 21.46
N ALA A 521 5.65 -19.96 21.34
CA ALA A 521 6.13 -18.60 21.43
C ALA A 521 6.74 -18.29 22.80
N LYS A 522 7.71 -17.38 22.84
CA LYS A 522 8.46 -16.97 24.03
C LYS A 522 8.38 -15.47 24.21
N ILE A 523 8.44 -15.04 25.46
CA ILE A 523 8.63 -13.63 25.79
C ILE A 523 10.02 -13.22 25.28
N ILE A 524 10.09 -12.02 24.70
CA ILE A 524 11.34 -11.44 24.20
C ILE A 524 11.64 -10.15 24.98
N THR A 525 12.86 -10.05 25.50
CA THR A 525 13.37 -8.83 26.11
C THR A 525 14.27 -8.10 25.13
N LEU A 526 13.90 -6.88 24.75
CA LEU A 526 14.66 -6.04 23.87
C LEU A 526 15.34 -4.90 24.67
N LYS A 527 16.55 -4.57 24.28
CA LYS A 527 17.34 -3.47 24.82
C LYS A 527 17.56 -2.43 23.73
N VAL A 528 16.96 -1.27 23.89
CA VAL A 528 17.11 -0.13 22.97
C VAL A 528 18.14 0.82 23.54
N SER A 529 19.31 0.90 22.89
CA SER A 529 20.43 1.74 23.34
C SER A 529 20.28 3.18 22.86
N PHE A 530 20.73 4.13 23.67
CA PHE A 530 20.78 5.55 23.33
C PHE A 530 22.02 6.23 23.98
N GLY A 531 22.46 7.33 23.34
CA GLY A 531 23.65 8.07 23.76
C GLY A 531 24.98 7.39 23.40
N GLY A 532 26.10 8.05 23.65
CA GLY A 532 27.42 7.55 23.34
C GLY A 532 27.59 7.14 21.87
N ASP A 533 28.27 6.04 21.67
CA ASP A 533 28.52 5.42 20.36
C ASP A 533 27.29 4.63 19.83
N ARG A 534 26.23 4.47 20.64
CA ARG A 534 24.98 3.80 20.31
C ARG A 534 23.78 4.74 20.27
N ALA A 535 23.97 5.89 19.65
CA ALA A 535 22.97 6.94 19.58
C ALA A 535 21.88 6.60 18.55
N SER A 536 20.81 5.92 19.00
CA SER A 536 19.61 5.70 18.21
C SER A 536 18.96 7.01 17.80
N GLN A 537 18.43 7.10 16.58
CA GLN A 537 17.95 8.35 16.00
C GLN A 537 16.81 8.18 15.02
N ILE A 538 16.10 9.29 14.77
CA ILE A 538 15.17 9.48 13.66
C ILE A 538 15.83 10.42 12.66
N LEU A 539 15.70 10.10 11.39
CA LEU A 539 16.10 10.94 10.25
C LEU A 539 14.84 11.45 9.56
N LEU A 540 14.60 12.75 9.64
CA LEU A 540 13.41 13.41 9.09
C LEU A 540 13.73 14.12 7.77
N PRO A 541 12.91 13.91 6.71
CA PRO A 541 13.03 14.58 5.43
C PRO A 541 12.38 15.97 5.49
N VAL A 542 13.10 16.95 6.06
CA VAL A 542 12.59 18.33 6.20
C VAL A 542 12.66 19.03 4.85
N MET A 543 11.54 19.62 4.45
CA MET A 543 11.46 20.44 3.25
C MET A 543 12.21 21.77 3.49
N PRO A 544 13.06 22.22 2.53
CA PRO A 544 13.79 23.47 2.65
C PRO A 544 12.92 24.70 2.87
#